data_ca319f206af3336d1c6626c426c464ef
#
_entry.id   ca319f206af3336d1c6626c426c464ef
#
_cell.length_a   1.000
_cell.length_b   1.000
_cell.length_c   1.000
_cell.angle_alpha   90.00
_cell.angle_beta   90.00
_cell.angle_gamma   90.00
#
_symmetry.space_group_name_H-M   'P 1'
#
loop_
_entity.id
_entity.type
_entity.pdbx_description
1 polymer ?
#
loop_
_entity_poly.entity_id
_entity_poly.type
_entity_poly.pdbx_seq_one_letter_code
_entity_poly.pdbx_strand_id
1 'polypeptide(L)'
;YLKIKNYDVVFILGYTRILDKNFLKKNKYNLIVHESNLPKCKGFAPVQWQILKNKKNIPVCLIKAEDKVDSGEIFEKIFFKLDGTELYDEIRKKQAKATFNIIKRFLKKFPKIFSKKQFGKSTFYRRRYPKNNLLNVNKSIKENFNLLRIGNNELFPSYFYYKSIKYIIKIFKKE
;
A
#
# COMPACT_ATOMS: atom_id res chain seq x y z
N TYR A 1 7.40 -18.42 14.61
CA TYR A 1 6.48 -19.10 13.68
C TYR A 1 5.16 -19.30 14.38
N LEU A 2 4.11 -18.59 13.98
CA LEU A 2 2.75 -18.82 14.44
C LEU A 2 2.39 -20.28 14.12
N LYS A 3 2.01 -21.06 15.13
CA LYS A 3 1.34 -22.36 14.96
C LYS A 3 -0.04 -22.07 14.33
N ILE A 4 -0.08 -21.87 13.02
CA ILE A 4 -1.33 -21.57 12.32
C ILE A 4 -2.09 -22.89 12.22
N LYS A 5 -3.21 -22.95 12.92
CA LYS A 5 -4.23 -23.99 12.73
C LYS A 5 -4.78 -23.85 11.29
N ASN A 6 -5.41 -24.90 10.76
CA ASN A 6 -6.08 -24.81 9.49
C ASN A 6 -7.32 -23.89 9.60
N TYR A 7 -7.27 -22.75 8.91
CA TYR A 7 -8.38 -21.81 8.83
C TYR A 7 -8.99 -21.82 7.42
N ASP A 8 -10.29 -21.54 7.33
CA ASP A 8 -10.93 -21.34 6.04
C ASP A 8 -10.36 -20.11 5.33
N VAL A 9 -10.12 -19.03 6.07
CA VAL A 9 -9.61 -17.77 5.52
C VAL A 9 -8.55 -17.17 6.43
N VAL A 10 -7.42 -16.78 5.85
CA VAL A 10 -6.36 -16.02 6.52
C VAL A 10 -6.14 -14.71 5.77
N PHE A 11 -6.32 -13.58 6.43
CA PHE A 11 -5.98 -12.25 5.89
C PHE A 11 -4.56 -11.87 6.30
N ILE A 12 -3.72 -11.62 5.31
CA ILE A 12 -2.30 -11.30 5.48
C ILE A 12 -2.13 -9.80 5.22
N LEU A 13 -1.91 -9.03 6.29
CA LEU A 13 -1.87 -7.58 6.25
C LEU A 13 -0.45 -7.06 6.56
N GLY A 14 0.08 -6.20 5.70
CA GLY A 14 1.38 -5.56 5.90
C GLY A 14 2.59 -6.50 5.84
N TYR A 15 2.43 -7.71 5.36
CA TYR A 15 3.53 -8.65 5.21
C TYR A 15 4.43 -8.27 4.03
N THR A 16 5.75 -8.25 4.26
CA THR A 16 6.73 -7.70 3.30
C THR A 16 7.70 -8.73 2.72
N ARG A 17 7.50 -10.00 3.05
CA ARG A 17 8.31 -11.13 2.55
C ARG A 17 7.48 -12.00 1.62
N ILE A 18 8.14 -12.85 0.84
CA ILE A 18 7.45 -13.90 0.06
C ILE A 18 6.95 -14.96 1.03
N LEU A 19 5.71 -15.39 0.83
CA LEU A 19 5.10 -16.44 1.64
C LEU A 19 5.64 -17.80 1.24
N ASP A 20 5.92 -18.63 2.25
CA ASP A 20 6.33 -19.99 2.07
C ASP A 20 5.21 -20.82 1.41
N LYS A 21 5.57 -21.72 0.49
CA LYS A 21 4.64 -22.60 -0.20
C LYS A 21 3.88 -23.54 0.77
N ASN A 22 4.54 -23.98 1.84
CA ASN A 22 3.91 -24.82 2.86
C ASN A 22 2.87 -24.02 3.65
N PHE A 23 3.13 -22.73 3.92
CA PHE A 23 2.14 -21.84 4.50
C PHE A 23 0.91 -21.68 3.59
N LEU A 24 1.14 -21.44 2.30
CA LEU A 24 0.05 -21.25 1.33
C LEU A 24 -0.84 -22.48 1.18
N LYS A 25 -0.32 -23.70 1.38
CA LYS A 25 -1.06 -24.96 1.31
C LYS A 25 -1.91 -25.25 2.56
N LYS A 26 -1.61 -24.65 3.70
CA LYS A 26 -2.28 -24.95 4.99
C LYS A 26 -3.71 -24.44 5.09
N ASN A 27 -4.07 -23.40 4.35
CA ASN A 27 -5.37 -22.76 4.48
C ASN A 27 -6.07 -22.71 3.11
N LYS A 28 -7.39 -22.79 3.13
CA LYS A 28 -8.20 -22.75 1.91
C LYS A 28 -8.04 -21.43 1.16
N TYR A 29 -8.09 -20.33 1.89
CA TYR A 29 -7.90 -18.99 1.36
C TYR A 29 -6.84 -18.22 2.15
N ASN A 30 -5.72 -17.91 1.54
CA ASN A 30 -4.75 -16.94 2.03
C ASN A 30 -4.92 -15.68 1.20
N LEU A 31 -5.32 -14.57 1.82
CA LEU A 31 -5.71 -13.35 1.13
C LEU A 31 -4.81 -12.19 1.53
N ILE A 32 -4.40 -11.40 0.56
CA ILE A 32 -3.57 -10.21 0.72
C ILE A 32 -4.38 -8.98 0.28
N VAL A 33 -4.25 -7.88 1.01
CA VAL A 33 -4.74 -6.58 0.57
C VAL A 33 -3.59 -5.82 -0.10
N HIS A 34 -3.79 -5.42 -1.36
CA HIS A 34 -2.83 -4.66 -2.13
C HIS A 34 -3.46 -3.40 -2.72
N GLU A 35 -2.86 -2.25 -2.45
CA GLU A 35 -3.44 -0.95 -2.78
C GLU A 35 -3.04 -0.48 -4.18
N SER A 36 -3.43 -1.24 -5.20
CA SER A 36 -3.20 -0.86 -6.59
C SER A 36 -4.28 -1.38 -7.54
N ASN A 37 -4.27 -0.85 -8.76
CA ASN A 37 -5.13 -1.32 -9.84
C ASN A 37 -4.50 -2.51 -10.57
N LEU A 38 -4.43 -3.66 -9.90
CA LEU A 38 -3.84 -4.87 -10.47
C LEU A 38 -4.39 -5.21 -11.86
N PRO A 39 -3.51 -5.67 -12.76
CA PRO A 39 -2.13 -6.10 -12.59
C PRO A 39 -1.09 -4.97 -12.60
N LYS A 40 -1.50 -3.71 -12.64
CA LYS A 40 -0.59 -2.55 -12.60
C LYS A 40 -0.16 -2.25 -11.17
N CYS A 41 1.09 -1.76 -11.02
CA CYS A 41 1.62 -1.24 -9.76
C CYS A 41 1.71 -2.30 -8.65
N LYS A 42 2.12 -3.51 -8.98
CA LYS A 42 2.53 -4.55 -8.04
C LYS A 42 3.75 -4.11 -7.22
N GLY A 43 4.06 -4.80 -6.14
CA GLY A 43 5.26 -4.59 -5.34
C GLY A 43 5.06 -3.64 -4.16
N PHE A 44 5.98 -2.72 -3.94
CA PHE A 44 6.11 -2.03 -2.65
C PHE A 44 5.58 -0.60 -2.66
N ALA A 45 5.09 -0.15 -1.49
CA ALA A 45 4.66 1.22 -1.22
C ALA A 45 3.69 1.78 -2.29
N PRO A 46 2.68 1.02 -2.73
CA PRO A 46 1.83 1.41 -3.86
C PRO A 46 1.06 2.70 -3.61
N VAL A 47 0.61 2.96 -2.39
CA VAL A 47 -0.10 4.20 -2.03
C VAL A 47 0.81 5.41 -2.22
N GLN A 48 2.04 5.37 -1.68
CA GLN A 48 2.99 6.47 -1.77
C GLN A 48 3.37 6.77 -3.24
N TRP A 49 3.63 5.74 -4.03
CA TRP A 49 3.94 5.94 -5.45
C TRP A 49 2.78 6.54 -6.24
N GLN A 50 1.56 6.17 -5.91
CA GLN A 50 0.38 6.74 -6.54
C GLN A 50 0.18 8.22 -6.16
N ILE A 51 0.41 8.57 -4.89
CA ILE A 51 0.38 9.96 -4.43
C ILE A 51 1.44 10.81 -5.15
N LEU A 52 2.67 10.31 -5.29
CA LEU A 52 3.74 10.99 -6.05
C LEU A 52 3.38 11.18 -7.54
N LYS A 53 2.48 10.37 -8.07
CA LYS A 53 1.89 10.51 -9.42
C LYS A 53 0.58 11.30 -9.42
N ASN A 54 0.31 12.09 -8.39
CA ASN A 54 -0.90 12.92 -8.23
C ASN A 54 -2.23 12.14 -8.29
N LYS A 55 -2.23 10.82 -7.97
CA LYS A 55 -3.47 10.05 -7.90
C LYS A 55 -4.19 10.35 -6.60
N LYS A 56 -5.47 10.72 -6.72
CA LYS A 56 -6.37 10.99 -5.58
C LYS A 56 -7.30 9.81 -5.27
N ASN A 57 -7.61 9.01 -6.25
CA ASN A 57 -8.47 7.82 -6.09
C ASN A 57 -7.59 6.58 -6.09
N ILE A 58 -7.40 6.00 -4.93
CA ILE A 58 -6.47 4.89 -4.69
C ILE A 58 -7.24 3.56 -4.70
N PRO A 59 -6.99 2.67 -5.67
CA PRO A 59 -7.59 1.35 -5.71
C PRO A 59 -7.00 0.43 -4.65
N VAL A 60 -7.84 -0.45 -4.11
CA VAL A 60 -7.48 -1.49 -3.15
C VAL A 60 -8.07 -2.80 -3.64
N CYS A 61 -7.25 -3.80 -3.82
CA CYS A 61 -7.63 -5.15 -4.22
C CYS A 61 -7.43 -6.14 -3.08
N LEU A 62 -8.37 -7.06 -2.89
CA LEU A 62 -8.21 -8.25 -2.09
C LEU A 62 -7.92 -9.41 -3.04
N ILE A 63 -6.75 -10.00 -2.92
CA ILE A 63 -6.24 -11.01 -3.85
C ILE A 63 -5.85 -12.29 -3.12
N LYS A 64 -5.86 -13.41 -3.85
CA LYS A 64 -5.26 -14.66 -3.38
C LYS A 64 -3.75 -14.48 -3.24
N ALA A 65 -3.20 -14.94 -2.13
CA ALA A 65 -1.75 -15.01 -1.96
C ALA A 65 -1.18 -16.15 -2.80
N GLU A 66 -0.14 -15.86 -3.57
CA GLU A 66 0.58 -16.81 -4.41
C GLU A 66 2.09 -16.64 -4.26
N ASP A 67 2.87 -17.54 -4.83
CA ASP A 67 4.33 -17.52 -4.80
C ASP A 67 4.95 -16.37 -5.62
N LYS A 68 4.18 -15.82 -6.57
CA LYS A 68 4.57 -14.63 -7.33
C LYS A 68 3.95 -13.37 -6.72
N VAL A 69 4.72 -12.30 -6.64
CA VAL A 69 4.32 -11.04 -6.00
C VAL A 69 3.04 -10.49 -6.65
N ASP A 70 2.01 -10.29 -5.83
CA ASP A 70 0.73 -9.66 -6.18
C ASP A 70 0.08 -10.20 -7.47
N SER A 71 0.23 -11.53 -7.73
CA SER A 71 -0.21 -12.17 -8.97
C SER A 71 -1.54 -12.91 -8.87
N GLY A 72 -2.03 -13.14 -7.66
CA GLY A 72 -3.22 -13.93 -7.43
C GLY A 72 -4.51 -13.32 -7.95
N GLU A 73 -5.54 -14.14 -8.06
CA GLU A 73 -6.87 -13.73 -8.49
C GLU A 73 -7.47 -12.69 -7.55
N ILE A 74 -8.25 -11.77 -8.09
CA ILE A 74 -8.89 -10.67 -7.37
C ILE A 74 -10.28 -11.10 -6.93
N PHE A 75 -10.54 -11.09 -5.62
CA PHE A 75 -11.86 -11.36 -5.03
C PHE A 75 -12.71 -10.11 -4.90
N GLU A 76 -12.08 -9.00 -4.46
CA GLU A 76 -12.76 -7.72 -4.26
C GLU A 76 -11.88 -6.57 -4.73
N LYS A 77 -12.53 -5.48 -5.13
CA LYS A 77 -11.87 -4.22 -5.45
C LYS A 77 -12.72 -3.06 -4.97
N ILE A 78 -12.09 -2.16 -4.26
CA ILE A 78 -12.68 -0.90 -3.81
C ILE A 78 -11.73 0.26 -4.08
N PHE A 79 -12.14 1.46 -3.72
CA PHE A 79 -11.30 2.67 -3.79
C PHE A 79 -11.45 3.47 -2.52
N PHE A 80 -10.39 4.20 -2.15
CA PHE A 80 -10.50 5.30 -1.21
C PHE A 80 -9.97 6.58 -1.83
N LYS A 81 -10.54 7.71 -1.39
CA LYS A 81 -10.23 9.03 -1.93
C LYS A 81 -9.30 9.80 -0.99
N LEU A 82 -8.35 10.49 -1.61
CA LEU A 82 -7.52 11.52 -0.98
C LEU A 82 -7.86 12.86 -1.64
N ASP A 83 -7.99 13.93 -0.84
CA ASP A 83 -8.21 15.28 -1.37
C ASP A 83 -6.89 15.96 -1.77
N GLY A 84 -5.78 15.50 -1.20
CA GLY A 84 -4.43 16.00 -1.47
C GLY A 84 -3.84 16.79 -0.31
N THR A 85 -4.59 16.98 0.77
CA THR A 85 -4.14 17.69 1.98
C THR A 85 -3.71 16.74 3.10
N GLU A 86 -4.08 15.45 3.02
CA GLU A 86 -3.78 14.48 4.06
C GLU A 86 -2.27 14.29 4.24
N LEU A 87 -1.82 14.32 5.47
CA LEU A 87 -0.47 13.94 5.87
C LEU A 87 -0.38 12.42 6.11
N TYR A 88 0.81 11.93 6.39
CA TYR A 88 1.13 10.50 6.51
C TYR A 88 0.12 9.72 7.35
N ASP A 89 -0.19 10.18 8.57
CA ASP A 89 -1.06 9.45 9.50
C ASP A 89 -2.52 9.42 9.01
N GLU A 90 -3.01 10.51 8.41
CA GLU A 90 -4.35 10.58 7.82
C GLU A 90 -4.46 9.65 6.60
N ILE A 91 -3.40 9.60 5.75
CA ILE A 91 -3.31 8.66 4.64
C ILE A 91 -3.38 7.21 5.17
N ARG A 92 -2.61 6.90 6.23
CA ARG A 92 -2.60 5.57 6.86
C ARG A 92 -3.96 5.22 7.48
N LYS A 93 -4.64 6.16 8.12
CA LYS A 93 -6.00 5.97 8.64
C LYS A 93 -7.01 5.66 7.52
N LYS A 94 -6.98 6.42 6.41
CA LYS A 94 -7.85 6.16 5.23
C LYS A 94 -7.53 4.80 4.59
N GLN A 95 -6.27 4.43 4.46
CA GLN A 95 -5.81 3.12 3.97
C GLN A 95 -6.32 1.99 4.87
N ALA A 96 -6.14 2.09 6.19
CA ALA A 96 -6.62 1.08 7.15
C ALA A 96 -8.14 0.91 7.07
N LYS A 97 -8.90 2.02 7.01
CA LYS A 97 -10.37 1.97 6.84
C LYS A 97 -10.76 1.23 5.54
N ALA A 98 -10.05 1.47 4.45
CA ALA A 98 -10.29 0.77 3.19
C ALA A 98 -9.95 -0.73 3.30
N THR A 99 -8.85 -1.08 3.96
CA THR A 99 -8.47 -2.47 4.25
C THR A 99 -9.57 -3.20 5.02
N PHE A 100 -10.08 -2.63 6.11
CA PHE A 100 -11.18 -3.24 6.86
C PHE A 100 -12.47 -3.33 6.04
N ASN A 101 -12.77 -2.33 5.24
CA ASN A 101 -13.96 -2.33 4.41
C ASN A 101 -13.93 -3.43 3.35
N ILE A 102 -12.81 -3.64 2.66
CA ILE A 102 -12.70 -4.68 1.64
C ILE A 102 -12.80 -6.09 2.26
N ILE A 103 -12.20 -6.30 3.44
CA ILE A 103 -12.32 -7.54 4.21
C ILE A 103 -13.77 -7.79 4.60
N LYS A 104 -14.46 -6.79 5.16
CA LYS A 104 -15.89 -6.91 5.52
C LYS A 104 -16.76 -7.27 4.32
N ARG A 105 -16.49 -6.67 3.14
CA ARG A 105 -17.23 -6.99 1.91
C ARG A 105 -17.02 -8.44 1.48
N PHE A 106 -15.81 -8.94 1.56
CA PHE A 106 -15.50 -10.34 1.29
C PHE A 106 -16.23 -11.27 2.26
N LEU A 107 -16.13 -11.03 3.57
CA LEU A 107 -16.76 -11.86 4.60
C LEU A 107 -18.28 -11.92 4.50
N LYS A 108 -18.94 -10.83 4.08
CA LYS A 108 -20.39 -10.83 3.83
C LYS A 108 -20.82 -11.76 2.70
N LYS A 109 -19.93 -12.07 1.78
CA LYS A 109 -20.21 -12.97 0.64
C LYS A 109 -19.76 -14.42 0.89
N PHE A 110 -18.89 -14.60 1.88
CA PHE A 110 -18.36 -15.93 2.22
C PHE A 110 -19.49 -16.85 2.72
N PRO A 111 -19.55 -18.13 2.35
CA PRO A 111 -18.60 -18.86 1.49
C PRO A 111 -18.86 -18.75 -0.05
N LYS A 112 -19.92 -18.06 -0.47
CA LYS A 112 -20.25 -17.87 -1.92
C LYS A 112 -19.43 -16.73 -2.51
N ILE A 113 -18.15 -17.02 -2.81
CA ILE A 113 -17.18 -16.05 -3.30
C ILE A 113 -16.70 -16.42 -4.70
N PHE A 114 -16.45 -15.40 -5.51
CA PHE A 114 -15.89 -15.55 -6.85
C PHE A 114 -14.65 -14.68 -6.98
N SER A 115 -13.65 -15.19 -7.67
CA SER A 115 -12.45 -14.45 -8.02
C SER A 115 -12.34 -14.23 -9.53
N LYS A 116 -11.57 -13.25 -9.92
CA LYS A 116 -11.26 -12.95 -11.33
C LYS A 116 -9.76 -12.94 -11.54
N LYS A 117 -9.30 -13.57 -12.61
CA LYS A 117 -7.89 -13.49 -13.02
C LYS A 117 -7.53 -12.06 -13.35
N GLN A 118 -6.30 -11.69 -13.04
CA GLN A 118 -5.74 -10.41 -13.46
C GLN A 118 -5.53 -10.42 -14.99
N PHE A 119 -5.94 -9.35 -15.65
CA PHE A 119 -5.78 -9.20 -17.09
C PHE A 119 -5.02 -7.94 -17.46
N GLY A 120 -4.13 -8.05 -18.47
CA GLY A 120 -3.35 -6.94 -19.01
C GLY A 120 -1.89 -6.91 -18.55
N LYS A 121 -1.15 -5.89 -19.00
CA LYS A 121 0.29 -5.72 -18.74
C LYS A 121 0.56 -5.38 -17.27
N SER A 122 1.39 -6.18 -16.62
CA SER A 122 1.85 -5.93 -15.26
C SER A 122 2.91 -4.82 -15.22
N THR A 123 2.85 -3.99 -14.17
CA THR A 123 3.90 -3.04 -13.83
C THR A 123 4.22 -3.13 -12.34
N PHE A 124 5.44 -2.73 -11.95
CA PHE A 124 5.93 -2.90 -10.60
C PHE A 124 6.41 -1.58 -10.01
N TYR A 125 6.18 -1.41 -8.70
CA TYR A 125 6.75 -0.36 -7.89
C TYR A 125 7.90 -0.92 -7.05
N ARG A 126 9.03 -0.20 -7.07
CA ARG A 126 10.19 -0.54 -6.24
C ARG A 126 9.93 -0.18 -4.78
N ARG A 127 10.68 -0.82 -3.88
CA ARG A 127 10.67 -0.45 -2.46
C ARG A 127 11.15 0.99 -2.28
N ARG A 128 10.49 1.71 -1.39
CA ARG A 128 10.97 3.04 -0.96
C ARG A 128 11.92 2.89 0.21
N TYR A 129 12.96 3.72 0.19
CA TYR A 129 13.97 3.81 1.23
C TYR A 129 14.05 5.27 1.72
N PRO A 130 14.70 5.55 2.87
CA PRO A 130 14.86 6.94 3.37
C PRO A 130 15.41 7.90 2.32
N LYS A 131 16.34 7.47 1.47
CA LYS A 131 16.88 8.28 0.36
C LYS A 131 15.84 8.76 -0.65
N ASN A 132 14.69 8.11 -0.72
CA ASN A 132 13.60 8.52 -1.62
C ASN A 132 12.76 9.70 -1.05
N ASN A 133 13.08 10.18 0.15
CA ASN A 133 12.45 11.33 0.77
C ASN A 133 13.30 12.62 0.67
N LEU A 134 14.32 12.60 -0.20
CA LEU A 134 15.12 13.78 -0.55
C LEU A 134 14.27 14.78 -1.33
N LEU A 135 14.10 15.98 -0.79
CA LEU A 135 13.42 17.10 -1.43
C LEU A 135 14.33 17.77 -2.46
N ASN A 136 13.73 18.28 -3.52
CA ASN A 136 14.44 19.10 -4.50
C ASN A 136 14.38 20.57 -4.06
N VAL A 137 15.50 21.13 -3.64
CA VAL A 137 15.59 22.51 -3.17
C VAL A 137 15.32 23.57 -4.25
N ASN A 138 15.43 23.18 -5.53
CA ASN A 138 15.13 24.08 -6.66
C ASN A 138 13.64 24.07 -7.02
N LYS A 139 12.81 23.33 -6.29
CA LYS A 139 11.37 23.27 -6.47
C LYS A 139 10.65 23.97 -5.33
N SER A 140 9.49 24.52 -5.64
CA SER A 140 8.61 25.11 -4.64
C SER A 140 8.14 24.07 -3.62
N ILE A 141 7.68 24.53 -2.45
CA ILE A 141 7.02 23.67 -1.44
C ILE A 141 5.81 22.96 -2.07
N LYS A 142 5.04 23.64 -2.92
CA LYS A 142 3.88 23.07 -3.61
C LYS A 142 4.26 21.87 -4.48
N GLU A 143 5.35 21.94 -5.21
CA GLU A 143 5.85 20.84 -6.05
C GLU A 143 6.41 19.68 -5.22
N ASN A 144 7.03 19.97 -4.07
CA ASN A 144 7.53 18.97 -3.14
C ASN A 144 6.44 18.40 -2.21
N PHE A 145 5.23 18.97 -2.20
CA PHE A 145 4.23 18.69 -1.16
C PHE A 145 3.82 17.22 -1.10
N ASN A 146 3.67 16.55 -2.23
CA ASN A 146 3.37 15.11 -2.22
C ASN A 146 4.50 14.28 -1.57
N LEU A 147 5.75 14.71 -1.70
CA LEU A 147 6.86 14.04 -1.05
C LEU A 147 6.89 14.32 0.46
N LEU A 148 6.60 15.57 0.85
CA LEU A 148 6.47 15.98 2.26
C LEU A 148 5.36 15.18 2.96
N ARG A 149 4.14 15.16 2.39
CA ARG A 149 2.96 14.59 3.04
C ARG A 149 2.96 13.06 3.15
N ILE A 150 3.75 12.33 2.35
CA ILE A 150 3.92 10.89 2.47
C ILE A 150 5.07 10.50 3.39
N GLY A 151 5.88 11.44 3.85
CA GLY A 151 6.95 11.23 4.82
C GLY A 151 6.37 10.98 6.21
N ASN A 152 6.91 9.98 6.92
CA ASN A 152 6.65 9.80 8.34
C ASN A 152 7.62 10.70 9.10
N ASN A 153 7.10 11.62 9.92
CA ASN A 153 7.90 12.60 10.63
C ASN A 153 8.95 12.00 11.58
N GLU A 154 8.73 10.78 12.07
CA GLU A 154 9.64 10.12 13.02
C GLU A 154 10.54 9.09 12.35
N LEU A 155 9.95 8.17 11.57
CA LEU A 155 10.70 7.03 11.04
C LEU A 155 11.39 7.33 9.70
N PHE A 156 10.73 8.12 8.84
CA PHE A 156 11.19 8.41 7.48
C PHE A 156 10.83 9.85 7.08
N PRO A 157 11.35 10.87 7.77
CA PRO A 157 11.05 12.27 7.47
C PRO A 157 11.61 12.68 6.11
N SER A 158 11.04 13.71 5.52
CA SER A 158 11.60 14.36 4.35
C SER A 158 12.84 15.19 4.74
N TYR A 159 13.77 15.32 3.81
CA TYR A 159 15.01 16.05 4.07
C TYR A 159 15.56 16.67 2.79
N PHE A 160 16.50 17.61 2.95
CA PHE A 160 17.27 18.20 1.87
C PHE A 160 18.71 18.45 2.31
N TYR A 161 19.57 18.80 1.37
CA TYR A 161 20.93 19.25 1.64
C TYR A 161 21.07 20.73 1.28
N TYR A 162 21.72 21.49 2.15
CA TYR A 162 22.19 22.84 1.87
C TYR A 162 23.65 22.97 2.35
N LYS A 163 24.54 23.42 1.48
CA LYS A 163 26.00 23.46 1.72
C LYS A 163 26.53 22.14 2.32
N SER A 164 26.13 21.01 1.73
CA SER A 164 26.49 19.64 2.16
C SER A 164 25.98 19.21 3.53
N ILE A 165 25.23 20.05 4.23
CA ILE A 165 24.60 19.73 5.52
C ILE A 165 23.19 19.20 5.27
N LYS A 166 22.84 18.09 5.93
CA LYS A 166 21.51 17.48 5.85
C LYS A 166 20.56 18.17 6.82
N TYR A 167 19.43 18.67 6.31
CA TYR A 167 18.33 19.23 7.08
C TYR A 167 17.10 18.33 6.99
N ILE A 168 16.45 18.08 8.13
CA ILE A 168 15.23 17.27 8.22
C ILE A 168 14.03 18.22 8.31
N ILE A 169 12.99 17.92 7.52
CA ILE A 169 11.72 18.65 7.57
C ILE A 169 10.64 17.73 8.14
N LYS A 170 9.98 18.21 9.19
CA LYS A 170 8.74 17.65 9.73
C LYS A 170 7.58 18.58 9.41
N ILE A 171 6.44 18.04 9.02
CA ILE A 171 5.28 18.86 8.69
C ILE A 171 4.09 18.48 9.55
N PHE A 172 3.35 19.50 9.98
CA PHE A 172 2.16 19.37 10.81
C PHE A 172 1.04 20.24 10.24
N LYS A 173 -0.21 19.82 10.42
CA LYS A 173 -1.36 20.70 10.19
C LYS A 173 -1.62 21.50 11.43
N LYS A 174 -1.96 22.78 11.25
CA LYS A 174 -2.60 23.57 12.27
C LYS A 174 -4.10 23.26 12.19
N GLU A 175 -4.69 22.91 13.33
CA GLU A 175 -6.14 22.82 13.52
C GLU A 175 -6.75 24.21 13.56
#